data_e33123948ab0aaf023c62fbca0a481de
#
_entry.id   e33123948ab0aaf023c62fbca0a481de
#
_cell.length_a   1.000
_cell.length_b   1.000
_cell.length_c   1.000
_cell.angle_alpha   90.00
_cell.angle_beta   90.00
_cell.angle_gamma   90.00
#
_symmetry.space_group_name_H-M   'P 1'
#
loop_
_entity.id
_entity.type
_entity.pdbx_description
1 polymer ?
#
loop_
_entity_poly.entity_id
_entity_poly.type
_entity_poly.pdbx_seq_one_letter_code
_entity_poly.pdbx_strand_id
1 'polypeptide(L)'
;SATSPGAYAERIVVQEALMEPIPNGLSDDLAALTEPMAVALHAYRRSEIRKSEVAVVIGCGPVGLALICMLKAHGVRTVIASDYSVGRRALAAPCGADVAIHPADNSPFASWKDYGHIGGLAQLMEMGVSTREKLGRLPGPWWHVWRMAEKAGLGPKRPVIFECVGVPGLLNHLLDGAPVMSR
;
A
#
# COMPACT_ATOMS: atom_id res chain seq x y z
N SER A 1 1.11 -20.24 21.90
CA SER A 1 0.85 -20.56 23.30
C SER A 1 2.05 -21.30 23.88
N ALA A 2 2.32 -21.16 25.19
CA ALA A 2 3.46 -21.86 25.83
C ALA A 2 3.32 -23.41 25.81
N THR A 3 2.16 -23.90 25.42
CA THR A 3 1.83 -25.33 25.34
C THR A 3 1.85 -25.91 23.92
N SER A 4 2.05 -25.05 22.89
CA SER A 4 2.11 -25.50 21.52
C SER A 4 3.47 -25.11 20.93
N PRO A 5 4.33 -26.09 20.58
CA PRO A 5 5.62 -25.80 19.94
C PRO A 5 5.41 -25.12 18.60
N GLY A 6 6.32 -24.22 18.24
CA GLY A 6 6.36 -23.63 16.90
C GLY A 6 6.90 -24.63 15.88
N ALA A 7 6.81 -24.26 14.60
CA ALA A 7 7.27 -25.09 13.49
C ALA A 7 8.78 -24.93 13.17
N TYR A 8 9.52 -24.13 13.95
CA TYR A 8 10.98 -23.96 13.78
C TYR A 8 11.71 -25.17 14.38
N ALA A 9 11.66 -26.29 13.66
CA ALA A 9 12.20 -27.59 14.07
C ALA A 9 12.52 -28.44 12.83
N GLU A 10 13.45 -29.37 12.96
CA GLU A 10 13.79 -30.33 11.90
C GLU A 10 12.62 -31.29 11.60
N ARG A 11 11.79 -31.57 12.62
CA ARG A 11 10.62 -32.47 12.52
C ARG A 11 9.50 -31.96 13.38
N ILE A 12 8.29 -31.97 12.86
CA ILE A 12 7.06 -31.59 13.58
C ILE A 12 5.99 -32.65 13.32
N VAL A 13 5.06 -32.74 14.26
CA VAL A 13 3.84 -33.54 14.07
C VAL A 13 2.71 -32.58 13.79
N VAL A 14 2.03 -32.78 12.68
CA VAL A 14 0.88 -31.97 12.25
C VAL A 14 -0.33 -32.85 11.96
N GLN A 15 -1.52 -32.31 12.04
CA GLN A 15 -2.74 -33.00 11.64
C GLN A 15 -2.81 -33.04 10.10
N GLU A 16 -3.07 -34.22 9.53
CA GLU A 16 -3.19 -34.40 8.08
C GLU A 16 -4.22 -33.44 7.44
N ALA A 17 -5.34 -33.19 8.12
CA ALA A 17 -6.38 -32.28 7.66
C ALA A 17 -5.93 -30.79 7.53
N LEU A 18 -4.77 -30.44 8.07
CA LEU A 18 -4.16 -29.10 7.96
C LEU A 18 -3.04 -29.05 6.94
N MET A 19 -2.81 -30.14 6.23
CA MET A 19 -1.76 -30.24 5.22
C MET A 19 -2.37 -30.04 3.83
N GLU A 20 -1.76 -29.15 3.07
CA GLU A 20 -2.10 -28.94 1.66
C GLU A 20 -0.92 -29.36 0.79
N PRO A 21 -1.13 -30.13 -0.27
CA PRO A 21 -0.07 -30.48 -1.19
C PRO A 21 0.40 -29.22 -1.95
N ILE A 22 1.71 -29.11 -2.16
CA ILE A 22 2.28 -28.03 -2.98
C ILE A 22 1.85 -28.25 -4.44
N PRO A 23 1.07 -27.31 -5.03
CA PRO A 23 0.51 -27.51 -6.36
C PRO A 23 1.50 -27.17 -7.47
N ASN A 24 1.28 -27.75 -8.65
CA ASN A 24 1.87 -27.33 -9.92
C ASN A 24 3.41 -27.32 -9.98
N GLY A 25 4.09 -28.16 -9.20
CA GLY A 25 5.55 -28.22 -9.18
C GLY A 25 6.23 -26.98 -8.61
N LEU A 26 5.53 -26.19 -7.79
CA LEU A 26 6.12 -25.09 -7.06
C LEU A 26 7.22 -25.61 -6.13
N SER A 27 8.36 -24.93 -6.07
CA SER A 27 9.45 -25.30 -5.17
C SER A 27 9.08 -25.05 -3.70
N ASP A 28 9.72 -25.77 -2.79
CA ASP A 28 9.51 -25.60 -1.35
C ASP A 28 9.83 -24.17 -0.89
N ASP A 29 10.87 -23.55 -1.45
CA ASP A 29 11.25 -22.16 -1.17
C ASP A 29 10.13 -21.17 -1.52
N LEU A 30 9.47 -21.36 -2.66
CA LEU A 30 8.35 -20.54 -3.06
C LEU A 30 7.09 -20.88 -2.26
N ALA A 31 6.86 -22.15 -1.96
CA ALA A 31 5.73 -22.57 -1.13
C ALA A 31 5.81 -22.01 0.30
N ALA A 32 7.02 -21.86 0.84
CA ALA A 32 7.26 -21.24 2.15
C ALA A 32 6.79 -19.76 2.23
N LEU A 33 6.64 -19.09 1.09
CA LEU A 33 6.12 -17.71 1.03
C LEU A 33 4.58 -17.65 1.11
N THR A 34 3.89 -18.77 1.18
CA THR A 34 2.40 -18.80 1.19
C THR A 34 1.81 -17.96 2.31
N GLU A 35 2.35 -18.04 3.52
CA GLU A 35 1.84 -17.28 4.66
C GLU A 35 2.02 -15.76 4.47
N PRO A 36 3.23 -15.22 4.25
CA PRO A 36 3.38 -13.77 4.04
C PRO A 36 2.63 -13.26 2.81
N MET A 37 2.50 -14.06 1.76
CA MET A 37 1.68 -13.70 0.59
C MET A 37 0.18 -13.70 0.91
N ALA A 38 -0.30 -14.60 1.75
CA ALA A 38 -1.69 -14.60 2.21
C ALA A 38 -2.01 -13.37 3.07
N VAL A 39 -1.09 -12.98 3.96
CA VAL A 39 -1.19 -11.73 4.74
C VAL A 39 -1.24 -10.51 3.82
N ALA A 40 -0.35 -10.45 2.82
CA ALA A 40 -0.32 -9.38 1.84
C ALA A 40 -1.62 -9.32 1.00
N LEU A 41 -2.13 -10.45 0.56
CA LEU A 41 -3.40 -10.53 -0.16
C LEU A 41 -4.58 -10.06 0.70
N HIS A 42 -4.59 -10.43 1.99
CA HIS A 42 -5.61 -9.96 2.92
C HIS A 42 -5.56 -8.43 3.09
N ALA A 43 -4.36 -7.88 3.31
CA ALA A 43 -4.15 -6.44 3.42
C ALA A 43 -4.60 -5.70 2.15
N TYR A 44 -4.21 -6.21 0.97
CA TYR A 44 -4.65 -5.67 -0.32
C TYR A 44 -6.18 -5.66 -0.42
N ARG A 45 -6.85 -6.79 -0.18
CA ARG A 45 -8.32 -6.90 -0.26
C ARG A 45 -9.01 -5.98 0.74
N ARG A 46 -8.51 -5.92 1.97
CA ARG A 46 -9.06 -5.08 3.04
C ARG A 46 -8.93 -3.59 2.77
N SER A 47 -7.90 -3.18 2.05
CA SER A 47 -7.64 -1.78 1.72
C SER A 47 -8.61 -1.22 0.67
N GLU A 48 -9.23 -2.08 -0.13
CA GLU A 48 -10.07 -1.68 -1.27
C GLU A 48 -9.38 -0.65 -2.19
N ILE A 49 -8.05 -0.71 -2.28
CA ILE A 49 -7.26 0.22 -3.08
C ILE A 49 -7.61 0.11 -4.57
N ARG A 50 -7.82 1.24 -5.20
CA ARG A 50 -8.06 1.31 -6.65
C ARG A 50 -6.74 1.41 -7.40
N LYS A 51 -6.72 0.93 -8.65
CA LYS A 51 -5.53 0.97 -9.51
C LYS A 51 -4.94 2.37 -9.74
N SER A 52 -5.77 3.41 -9.65
CA SER A 52 -5.37 4.81 -9.81
C SER A 52 -4.93 5.49 -8.52
N GLU A 53 -5.14 4.85 -7.37
CA GLU A 53 -4.69 5.36 -6.08
C GLU A 53 -3.20 5.04 -5.88
N VAL A 54 -2.60 5.62 -4.84
CA VAL A 54 -1.20 5.38 -4.50
C VAL A 54 -1.12 4.58 -3.23
N ALA A 55 -0.36 3.50 -3.30
CA ALA A 55 0.00 2.72 -2.13
C ALA A 55 1.28 3.29 -1.50
N VAL A 56 1.27 3.45 -0.18
CA VAL A 56 2.47 3.77 0.60
C VAL A 56 2.72 2.63 1.57
N VAL A 57 3.79 1.89 1.33
CA VAL A 57 4.19 0.75 2.14
C VAL A 57 5.31 1.17 3.08
N ILE A 58 5.00 1.19 4.37
CA ILE A 58 5.94 1.53 5.44
C ILE A 58 6.52 0.24 5.99
N GLY A 59 7.81 0.04 5.76
CA GLY A 59 8.54 -1.20 6.06
C GLY A 59 8.66 -2.12 4.85
N CYS A 60 9.91 -2.42 4.46
CA CYS A 60 10.27 -3.33 3.38
C CYS A 60 10.80 -4.67 3.92
N GLY A 61 10.21 -5.17 5.01
CA GLY A 61 10.40 -6.53 5.49
C GLY A 61 9.66 -7.55 4.62
N PRO A 62 9.67 -8.84 4.96
CA PRO A 62 9.04 -9.89 4.16
C PRO A 62 7.56 -9.59 3.82
N VAL A 63 6.79 -9.13 4.80
CA VAL A 63 5.37 -8.76 4.59
C VAL A 63 5.22 -7.54 3.69
N GLY A 64 6.03 -6.49 3.90
CA GLY A 64 5.99 -5.30 3.05
C GLY A 64 6.39 -5.58 1.61
N LEU A 65 7.44 -6.39 1.38
CA LEU A 65 7.85 -6.81 0.04
C LEU A 65 6.77 -7.68 -0.64
N ALA A 66 6.18 -8.63 0.09
CA ALA A 66 5.07 -9.44 -0.41
C ALA A 66 3.87 -8.56 -0.80
N LEU A 67 3.57 -7.54 0.01
CA LEU A 67 2.51 -6.59 -0.28
C LEU A 67 2.80 -5.74 -1.52
N ILE A 68 4.04 -5.28 -1.71
CA ILE A 68 4.45 -4.56 -2.93
C ILE A 68 4.20 -5.43 -4.17
N CYS A 69 4.66 -6.70 -4.15
CA CYS A 69 4.40 -7.66 -5.22
C CYS A 69 2.89 -7.82 -5.47
N MET A 70 2.09 -7.96 -4.41
CA MET A 70 0.65 -8.15 -4.50
C MET A 70 -0.05 -6.93 -5.11
N LEU A 71 0.29 -5.72 -4.68
CA LEU A 71 -0.24 -4.47 -5.21
C LEU A 71 0.05 -4.34 -6.71
N LYS A 72 1.27 -4.62 -7.13
CA LYS A 72 1.66 -4.54 -8.54
C LYS A 72 1.00 -5.63 -9.38
N ALA A 73 0.90 -6.85 -8.89
CA ALA A 73 0.21 -7.95 -9.58
C ALA A 73 -1.28 -7.62 -9.82
N HIS A 74 -1.92 -6.86 -8.94
CA HIS A 74 -3.30 -6.41 -9.09
C HIS A 74 -3.43 -5.08 -9.86
N GLY A 75 -2.32 -4.53 -10.36
CA GLY A 75 -2.29 -3.38 -11.26
C GLY A 75 -2.37 -2.02 -10.58
N VAL A 76 -2.02 -1.92 -9.30
CA VAL A 76 -1.83 -0.62 -8.62
C VAL A 76 -0.66 0.10 -9.30
N ARG A 77 -0.93 1.29 -9.83
CA ARG A 77 0.02 2.00 -10.70
C ARG A 77 1.21 2.55 -9.94
N THR A 78 0.97 3.11 -8.77
CA THR A 78 2.01 3.79 -7.99
C THR A 78 2.13 3.15 -6.62
N VAL A 79 3.32 2.64 -6.32
CA VAL A 79 3.68 2.05 -5.04
C VAL A 79 4.94 2.72 -4.52
N ILE A 80 4.83 3.40 -3.40
CA ILE A 80 5.92 4.05 -2.69
C ILE A 80 6.30 3.15 -1.51
N ALA A 81 7.56 2.77 -1.42
CA ALA A 81 8.12 1.97 -0.33
C ALA A 81 9.00 2.84 0.57
N SER A 82 8.94 2.62 1.88
CA SER A 82 9.74 3.35 2.86
C SER A 82 10.34 2.39 3.88
N ASP A 83 11.67 2.44 4.06
CA ASP A 83 12.37 1.66 5.08
C ASP A 83 13.69 2.38 5.45
N TYR A 84 14.14 2.22 6.69
CA TYR A 84 15.44 2.71 7.12
C TYR A 84 16.61 1.90 6.54
N SER A 85 16.43 0.61 6.32
CA SER A 85 17.48 -0.29 5.83
C SER A 85 17.73 -0.11 4.33
N VAL A 86 18.96 0.18 3.96
CA VAL A 86 19.40 0.27 2.55
C VAL A 86 19.15 -1.06 1.83
N GLY A 87 19.52 -2.19 2.46
CA GLY A 87 19.32 -3.51 1.84
C GLY A 87 17.86 -3.83 1.59
N ARG A 88 16.95 -3.50 2.51
CA ARG A 88 15.52 -3.72 2.34
C ARG A 88 14.94 -2.82 1.25
N ARG A 89 15.35 -1.54 1.20
CA ARG A 89 14.92 -0.64 0.11
C ARG A 89 15.38 -1.14 -1.26
N ALA A 90 16.60 -1.70 -1.34
CA ALA A 90 17.11 -2.26 -2.60
C ALA A 90 16.26 -3.41 -3.13
N LEU A 91 15.60 -4.17 -2.23
CA LEU A 91 14.69 -5.26 -2.62
C LEU A 91 13.30 -4.76 -3.04
N ALA A 92 12.91 -3.54 -2.66
CA ALA A 92 11.59 -3.01 -2.97
C ALA A 92 11.39 -2.77 -4.47
N ALA A 93 12.40 -2.29 -5.19
CA ALA A 93 12.32 -2.03 -6.63
C ALA A 93 12.12 -3.31 -7.46
N PRO A 94 12.88 -4.41 -7.27
CA PRO A 94 12.60 -5.69 -7.92
C PRO A 94 11.19 -6.24 -7.62
N CYS A 95 10.64 -5.99 -6.42
CA CYS A 95 9.27 -6.34 -6.06
C CYS A 95 8.21 -5.45 -6.75
N GLY A 96 8.64 -4.36 -7.40
CA GLY A 96 7.77 -3.49 -8.19
C GLY A 96 7.47 -2.13 -7.55
N ALA A 97 8.15 -1.73 -6.47
CA ALA A 97 8.02 -0.37 -5.95
C ALA A 97 8.51 0.65 -6.99
N ASP A 98 7.71 1.68 -7.26
CA ASP A 98 8.08 2.76 -8.19
C ASP A 98 9.07 3.72 -7.55
N VAL A 99 8.99 3.87 -6.23
CA VAL A 99 9.90 4.71 -5.43
C VAL A 99 10.22 3.99 -4.13
N ALA A 100 11.50 4.01 -3.74
CA ALA A 100 11.96 3.52 -2.45
C ALA A 100 12.69 4.66 -1.71
N ILE A 101 12.20 5.05 -0.55
CA ILE A 101 12.68 6.19 0.21
C ILE A 101 13.21 5.83 1.59
N HIS A 102 14.21 6.57 2.02
CA HIS A 102 14.69 6.58 3.39
C HIS A 102 13.89 7.61 4.20
N PRO A 103 13.13 7.21 5.23
CA PRO A 103 12.19 8.11 5.90
C PRO A 103 12.83 9.27 6.68
N ALA A 104 14.13 9.20 6.99
CA ALA A 104 14.87 10.31 7.60
C ALA A 104 15.28 11.38 6.58
N ASP A 105 15.49 11.00 5.31
CA ASP A 105 15.91 11.93 4.25
C ASP A 105 14.71 12.55 3.56
N ASN A 106 13.66 11.75 3.34
CA ASN A 106 12.42 12.17 2.70
C ASN A 106 11.22 11.56 3.40
N SER A 107 10.29 12.41 3.81
CA SER A 107 9.02 11.88 4.32
C SER A 107 8.33 11.05 3.24
N PRO A 108 7.88 9.83 3.52
CA PRO A 108 7.08 9.06 2.59
C PRO A 108 5.85 9.85 2.14
N PHE A 109 5.43 10.82 2.91
CA PHE A 109 4.31 11.71 2.64
C PHE A 109 4.66 12.93 1.77
N ALA A 110 5.90 13.37 1.69
CA ALA A 110 6.32 14.49 0.86
C ALA A 110 6.39 14.12 -0.63
N SER A 111 6.74 12.89 -0.96
CA SER A 111 6.83 12.39 -2.33
C SER A 111 5.47 12.30 -3.04
N TRP A 112 4.36 12.53 -2.34
CA TRP A 112 3.02 12.50 -2.94
C TRP A 112 2.71 13.71 -3.79
N LYS A 113 3.35 14.84 -3.53
CA LYS A 113 3.19 16.05 -4.36
C LYS A 113 3.50 15.76 -5.82
N ASP A 114 4.48 14.91 -6.07
CA ASP A 114 4.92 14.52 -7.41
C ASP A 114 3.91 13.59 -8.12
N TYR A 115 3.01 12.96 -7.37
CA TYR A 115 1.99 12.04 -7.88
C TYR A 115 0.56 12.60 -7.90
N GLY A 116 0.40 13.91 -7.68
CA GLY A 116 -0.90 14.58 -7.75
C GLY A 116 -1.78 14.36 -6.52
N HIS A 117 -1.18 14.24 -5.34
CA HIS A 117 -1.90 14.12 -4.07
C HIS A 117 -2.13 15.47 -3.42
N ILE A 118 -3.21 15.51 -2.64
CA ILE A 118 -3.56 16.65 -1.82
C ILE A 118 -2.72 16.59 -0.56
N GLY A 119 -1.76 17.51 -0.43
CA GLY A 119 -0.85 17.56 0.72
C GLY A 119 -1.44 18.15 1.99
N GLY A 120 -2.66 18.76 1.92
CA GLY A 120 -3.29 19.38 3.08
C GLY A 120 -4.66 19.96 2.79
N LEU A 121 -5.36 20.39 3.86
CA LEU A 121 -6.71 20.95 3.78
C LEU A 121 -6.78 22.20 2.90
N ALA A 122 -5.78 23.08 2.98
CA ALA A 122 -5.73 24.29 2.16
C ALA A 122 -5.72 23.97 0.66
N GLN A 123 -4.88 23.02 0.24
CA GLN A 123 -4.82 22.58 -1.14
C GLN A 123 -6.10 21.87 -1.60
N LEU A 124 -6.76 21.13 -0.71
CA LEU A 124 -8.07 20.53 -0.98
C LEU A 124 -9.13 21.60 -1.21
N MET A 125 -9.16 22.64 -0.38
CA MET A 125 -10.09 23.75 -0.52
C MET A 125 -9.84 24.56 -1.80
N GLU A 126 -8.60 24.90 -2.09
CA GLU A 126 -8.21 25.60 -3.33
C GLU A 126 -8.60 24.80 -4.58
N MET A 127 -8.36 23.51 -4.56
CA MET A 127 -8.77 22.63 -5.66
C MET A 127 -10.30 22.56 -5.77
N GLY A 128 -11.03 22.52 -4.67
CA GLY A 128 -12.50 22.56 -4.65
C GLY A 128 -13.04 23.85 -5.26
N VAL A 129 -12.50 24.98 -4.85
CA VAL A 129 -12.90 26.31 -5.36
C VAL A 129 -12.56 26.43 -6.86
N SER A 130 -11.31 26.13 -7.26
CA SER A 130 -10.89 26.23 -8.66
C SER A 130 -11.67 25.27 -9.57
N THR A 131 -12.00 24.09 -9.08
CA THR A 131 -12.82 23.12 -9.82
C THR A 131 -14.25 23.64 -9.99
N ARG A 132 -14.85 24.19 -8.93
CA ARG A 132 -16.18 24.81 -8.99
C ARG A 132 -16.22 25.95 -9.99
N GLU A 133 -15.21 26.83 -9.98
CA GLU A 133 -15.12 27.97 -10.91
C GLU A 133 -14.99 27.51 -12.36
N LYS A 134 -14.13 26.51 -12.63
CA LYS A 134 -13.92 25.96 -13.97
C LYS A 134 -15.15 25.21 -14.48
N LEU A 135 -15.73 24.34 -13.67
CA LEU A 135 -16.89 23.53 -14.05
C LEU A 135 -18.20 24.31 -14.01
N GLY A 136 -18.30 25.37 -13.17
CA GLY A 136 -19.47 26.24 -13.10
C GLY A 136 -19.69 27.08 -14.36
N ARG A 137 -18.67 27.18 -15.24
CA ARG A 137 -18.79 27.82 -16.56
C ARG A 137 -19.38 26.91 -17.64
N LEU A 138 -19.51 25.62 -17.33
CA LEU A 138 -20.09 24.65 -18.27
C LEU A 138 -21.63 24.69 -18.19
N PRO A 139 -22.33 24.57 -19.34
CA PRO A 139 -23.77 24.46 -19.36
C PRO A 139 -24.17 23.09 -18.76
N GLY A 140 -24.77 23.12 -17.58
CA GLY A 140 -25.30 21.94 -16.89
C GLY A 140 -24.80 21.75 -15.45
N PRO A 141 -25.31 20.74 -14.74
CA PRO A 141 -24.95 20.51 -13.35
C PRO A 141 -23.50 19.96 -13.24
N TRP A 142 -22.58 20.84 -12.86
CA TRP A 142 -21.13 20.58 -12.79
C TRP A 142 -20.77 19.37 -11.91
N TRP A 143 -21.59 19.00 -10.91
CA TRP A 143 -21.37 17.83 -10.07
C TRP A 143 -21.48 16.50 -10.81
N HIS A 144 -22.21 16.42 -11.92
CA HIS A 144 -22.22 15.23 -12.77
C HIS A 144 -20.88 15.07 -13.49
N VAL A 145 -20.33 16.17 -14.00
CA VAL A 145 -19.00 16.17 -14.65
C VAL A 145 -17.94 15.76 -13.66
N TRP A 146 -18.00 16.29 -12.43
CA TRP A 146 -17.09 15.90 -11.34
C TRP A 146 -17.19 14.41 -11.03
N ARG A 147 -18.38 13.86 -10.85
CA ARG A 147 -18.57 12.41 -10.61
C ARG A 147 -18.05 11.54 -11.74
N MET A 148 -18.22 11.96 -13.00
CA MET A 148 -17.68 11.24 -14.15
C MET A 148 -16.14 11.29 -14.16
N ALA A 149 -15.54 12.46 -13.88
CA ALA A 149 -14.10 12.62 -13.76
C ALA A 149 -13.54 11.75 -12.62
N GLU A 150 -14.19 11.72 -11.46
CA GLU A 150 -13.79 10.87 -10.34
C GLU A 150 -13.87 9.38 -10.69
N LYS A 151 -14.95 8.93 -11.36
CA LYS A 151 -15.08 7.56 -11.87
C LYS A 151 -14.00 7.22 -12.92
N ALA A 152 -13.61 8.19 -13.74
CA ALA A 152 -12.52 8.04 -14.72
C ALA A 152 -11.11 8.09 -14.10
N GLY A 153 -10.99 8.29 -12.78
CA GLY A 153 -9.71 8.37 -12.08
C GLY A 153 -8.98 9.69 -12.26
N LEU A 154 -9.69 10.73 -12.72
CA LEU A 154 -9.17 12.10 -12.89
C LEU A 154 -9.31 12.95 -11.61
N GLY A 155 -9.98 12.42 -10.59
CA GLY A 155 -10.08 13.04 -9.27
C GLY A 155 -8.78 12.98 -8.48
N PRO A 156 -8.72 13.66 -7.32
CA PRO A 156 -7.55 13.62 -6.45
C PRO A 156 -7.25 12.20 -6.03
N LYS A 157 -6.00 11.82 -6.16
CA LYS A 157 -5.55 10.49 -5.76
C LYS A 157 -5.50 10.43 -4.23
N ARG A 158 -6.07 9.37 -3.67
CA ARG A 158 -6.06 9.12 -2.23
C ARG A 158 -4.93 8.16 -1.91
N PRO A 159 -4.04 8.51 -1.00
CA PRO A 159 -3.01 7.58 -0.59
C PRO A 159 -3.62 6.51 0.34
N VAL A 160 -3.19 5.28 0.15
CA VAL A 160 -3.50 4.16 1.02
C VAL A 160 -2.21 3.74 1.70
N ILE A 161 -2.20 3.84 3.03
CA ILE A 161 -1.01 3.58 3.85
C ILE A 161 -1.10 2.16 4.40
N PHE A 162 -0.03 1.41 4.19
CA PHE A 162 0.15 0.08 4.73
C PHE A 162 1.31 0.10 5.72
N GLU A 163 1.02 -0.13 6.98
CA GLU A 163 1.99 -0.25 8.05
C GLU A 163 2.44 -1.71 8.16
N CYS A 164 3.73 -1.97 7.89
CA CYS A 164 4.33 -3.30 7.84
C CYS A 164 5.56 -3.44 8.76
N VAL A 165 5.70 -2.57 9.76
CA VAL A 165 6.85 -2.56 10.69
C VAL A 165 6.47 -3.13 12.05
N GLY A 166 5.31 -2.76 12.59
CA GLY A 166 4.83 -3.21 13.88
C GLY A 166 5.54 -2.61 15.09
N VAL A 167 6.18 -1.44 14.95
CA VAL A 167 6.88 -0.77 16.06
C VAL A 167 5.91 0.08 16.87
N PRO A 168 5.94 0.00 18.22
CA PRO A 168 5.10 0.84 19.08
C PRO A 168 5.26 2.33 18.76
N GLY A 169 4.15 3.06 18.71
CA GLY A 169 4.12 4.51 18.44
C GLY A 169 4.17 4.89 16.96
N LEU A 170 4.60 4.01 16.06
CA LEU A 170 4.66 4.32 14.64
C LEU A 170 3.29 4.69 14.06
N LEU A 171 2.24 3.98 14.46
CA LEU A 171 0.88 4.26 13.99
C LEU A 171 0.43 5.68 14.34
N ASN A 172 0.76 6.18 15.55
CA ASN A 172 0.44 7.55 15.92
C ASN A 172 1.19 8.56 15.04
N HIS A 173 2.48 8.35 14.79
CA HIS A 173 3.25 9.19 13.87
C HIS A 173 2.71 9.17 12.45
N LEU A 174 2.23 8.02 11.98
CA LEU A 174 1.62 7.91 10.67
C LEU A 174 0.29 8.67 10.61
N LEU A 175 -0.54 8.58 11.64
CA LEU A 175 -1.83 9.30 11.72
C LEU A 175 -1.62 10.80 11.80
N ASP A 176 -0.64 11.27 12.59
CA ASP A 176 -0.33 12.69 12.72
C ASP A 176 0.26 13.30 11.44
N GLY A 177 1.05 12.51 10.70
CA GLY A 177 1.70 12.94 9.46
C GLY A 177 0.91 12.65 8.18
N ALA A 178 -0.14 11.84 8.26
CA ALA A 178 -0.88 11.42 7.09
C ALA A 178 -1.63 12.59 6.43
N PRO A 179 -1.57 12.72 5.11
CA PRO A 179 -2.34 13.73 4.41
C PRO A 179 -3.83 13.54 4.55
N VAL A 180 -4.54 14.63 4.36
CA VAL A 180 -6.00 14.65 4.29
C VAL A 180 -6.49 13.67 3.23
N MET A 181 -7.48 12.85 3.58
CA MET A 181 -8.08 11.80 2.76
C MET A 181 -7.25 10.51 2.62
N SER A 182 -6.17 10.31 3.38
CA SER A 182 -5.49 9.01 3.49
C SER A 182 -6.39 7.93 4.09
N ARG A 183 -6.10 6.69 3.75
CA ARG A 183 -6.74 5.49 4.32
C ARG A 183 -5.69 4.54 4.84
#